data_9c6a1a1c6c20fb0ef035f50d039cc802
#
_entry.id   9c6a1a1c6c20fb0ef035f50d039cc802
#
_cell.length_a   1.000
_cell.length_b   1.000
_cell.length_c   1.000
_cell.angle_alpha   90.00
_cell.angle_beta   90.00
_cell.angle_gamma   90.00
#
_symmetry.space_group_name_H-M   'P 1'
#
loop_
_entity.id
_entity.type
_entity.pdbx_description
1 polymer ?
#
loop_
_entity_poly.entity_id
_entity_poly.type
_entity_poly.pdbx_seq_one_letter_code
_entity_poly.pdbx_strand_id
1 'polypeptide(L)'
;MVMRSEGESLLRPEQNPVVMSQSRGAGWEAEGEKAPFLRNEPVKLTPAWEATNLPNDTLNLKGIAMDLAPPKDRWNLIYLTLILHGLGTLTAWNMFITAKDYFVKYKLVDRPDLADNYLAYVGWASQLPNVVFNWLNIFVQIGGNLTTRIVWSLCIEVGIFVFTIILAMLDTQSIPVVFFWLTMISVLLLNAFNAIFQNSVYGVAARLPPKYTGAVVFGSNICGTLVVFLDWGSHMFGNKRTAAIYYFIAGILVLLVCFDTYFALPLNRFYRYHDTLQQRSLRANPALAAAPAPAPRVRYGAILRQAWVQLYNIFAVFFVTLTIFPSVHSEIQPITEGFLGANFVRITCFLTFNLTAMIGNITASLWQFPSRRWLSVFVTLRFLFIPFFLVCKYNVSARRLPVLVTSDYVYWAGSALFGWSSGHGSSLAMMYVSGGAVSPAHAPVAGMLGSATLVSGILAGLLFTFACPLLTQLSF
;
A
#
# COMPACT_ATOMS: atom_id res chain seq x y z
N MET A 1 25.06 -6.48 65.72
CA MET A 1 26.46 -6.35 66.17
C MET A 1 27.16 -5.43 65.19
N VAL A 2 27.45 -4.22 65.67
CA VAL A 2 28.50 -3.24 65.26
C VAL A 2 28.53 -2.78 63.79
N MET A 3 28.00 -1.58 63.47
CA MET A 3 28.56 -0.22 63.52
C MET A 3 29.92 0.00 62.84
N ARG A 4 29.94 0.88 61.82
CA ARG A 4 30.63 2.19 61.65
C ARG A 4 30.67 2.55 60.18
N SER A 5 30.12 3.65 59.72
CA SER A 5 30.31 5.11 59.84
C SER A 5 31.55 5.65 59.14
N GLU A 6 31.31 6.76 58.42
CA GLU A 6 32.23 7.83 57.97
C GLU A 6 32.86 7.58 56.58
N GLY A 7 32.89 8.50 55.61
CA GLY A 7 32.97 9.93 55.75
C GLY A 7 32.64 10.68 54.45
N GLU A 8 32.06 11.82 54.66
CA GLU A 8 31.92 12.90 53.70
C GLU A 8 33.27 13.43 53.20
N SER A 9 33.32 13.70 51.88
CA SER A 9 34.24 14.73 51.41
C SER A 9 33.56 15.57 50.31
N LEU A 10 33.16 16.76 50.78
CA LEU A 10 32.80 17.92 49.95
C LEU A 10 33.97 18.32 49.06
N LEU A 11 33.80 18.27 47.75
CA LEU A 11 34.65 18.99 46.81
C LEU A 11 33.85 20.14 46.22
N ARG A 12 34.25 21.36 46.59
CA ARG A 12 33.81 22.63 45.99
C ARG A 12 34.31 22.74 44.56
N PRO A 13 33.57 23.33 43.64
CA PRO A 13 34.10 23.72 42.35
C PRO A 13 34.99 24.99 42.50
N GLU A 14 36.21 24.91 42.02
CA GLU A 14 37.12 26.05 41.88
C GLU A 14 36.55 27.07 40.90
N GLN A 15 36.44 28.31 41.37
CA GLN A 15 36.19 29.49 40.58
C GLN A 15 37.52 29.93 39.93
N ASN A 16 37.64 29.82 38.63
CA ASN A 16 38.71 30.50 37.88
C ASN A 16 38.32 31.97 37.65
N PRO A 17 39.17 32.93 37.98
CA PRO A 17 38.90 34.34 37.77
C PRO A 17 39.03 34.72 36.29
N VAL A 18 38.00 35.36 35.77
CA VAL A 18 37.98 35.98 34.44
C VAL A 18 38.93 37.19 34.47
N VAL A 19 40.02 37.12 33.78
CA VAL A 19 40.91 38.24 33.50
C VAL A 19 40.23 39.18 32.50
N MET A 20 39.77 40.34 32.99
CA MET A 20 39.40 41.47 32.15
C MET A 20 40.66 42.12 31.56
N SER A 21 40.92 41.92 30.26
CA SER A 21 41.83 42.76 29.50
C SER A 21 41.09 44.01 29.00
N GLN A 22 41.36 45.16 29.64
CA GLN A 22 40.98 46.47 29.13
C GLN A 22 41.89 46.76 27.89
N SER A 23 41.32 46.83 26.70
CA SER A 23 41.92 47.55 25.59
C SER A 23 41.12 48.83 25.35
N ARG A 24 41.81 49.95 25.55
CA ARG A 24 41.35 51.32 25.30
C ARG A 24 41.25 51.57 23.78
N GLY A 25 40.12 52.18 23.40
CA GLY A 25 40.07 53.31 22.50
C GLY A 25 40.19 53.06 21.01
N ALA A 26 39.08 53.06 20.30
CA ALA A 26 38.95 53.68 19.00
C ALA A 26 37.52 54.15 18.81
N GLY A 27 37.36 55.35 18.29
CA GLY A 27 36.17 56.15 18.27
C GLY A 27 34.94 55.51 17.66
N TRP A 28 33.85 55.72 18.31
CA TRP A 28 32.52 55.41 17.82
C TRP A 28 32.02 56.54 16.94
N GLU A 29 32.20 56.51 15.66
CA GLU A 29 31.37 57.25 14.73
C GLU A 29 29.98 56.57 14.72
N ALA A 30 28.98 57.33 15.12
CA ALA A 30 27.60 56.90 15.14
C ALA A 30 27.02 56.86 13.72
N GLU A 31 27.35 55.88 12.95
CA GLU A 31 26.44 55.45 11.87
C GLU A 31 25.32 54.63 12.51
N GLY A 32 24.08 55.12 12.39
CA GLY A 32 22.90 54.54 12.96
C GLY A 32 22.63 53.13 12.49
N GLU A 33 23.30 52.19 13.14
CA GLU A 33 23.06 50.77 12.92
C GLU A 33 21.67 50.44 13.46
N LYS A 34 20.69 50.32 12.56
CA LYS A 34 19.34 49.91 12.94
C LYS A 34 19.48 48.58 13.66
N ALA A 35 18.84 48.52 14.83
CA ALA A 35 18.81 47.31 15.66
C ALA A 35 18.49 46.08 14.78
N PRO A 36 19.07 44.91 15.06
CA PRO A 36 18.91 43.71 14.25
C PRO A 36 17.47 43.31 13.96
N PHE A 37 16.54 43.73 14.80
CA PHE A 37 15.10 43.50 14.72
C PHE A 37 14.38 44.37 13.67
N LEU A 38 15.05 45.41 13.12
CA LEU A 38 14.50 46.32 12.12
C LEU A 38 15.04 46.09 10.73
N ARG A 39 15.90 45.11 10.53
CA ARG A 39 16.32 44.68 9.19
C ARG A 39 15.19 43.92 8.52
N ASN A 40 14.76 44.39 7.35
CA ASN A 40 13.79 43.71 6.50
C ASN A 40 14.34 42.42 5.85
N GLU A 41 15.60 42.08 6.09
CA GLU A 41 16.18 40.84 5.59
C GLU A 41 15.94 39.69 6.57
N PRO A 42 15.51 38.53 6.08
CA PRO A 42 15.37 37.36 6.96
C PRO A 42 16.74 37.00 7.56
N VAL A 43 16.82 37.00 8.88
CA VAL A 43 18.02 36.59 9.61
C VAL A 43 18.36 35.16 9.19
N LYS A 44 19.46 34.99 8.44
CA LYS A 44 19.97 33.65 8.12
C LYS A 44 20.56 33.06 9.37
N LEU A 45 19.91 32.03 9.94
CA LEU A 45 20.45 31.24 11.02
C LEU A 45 21.72 30.54 10.54
N THR A 46 22.87 30.99 11.05
CA THR A 46 24.16 30.31 10.82
C THR A 46 24.28 29.15 11.83
N PRO A 47 25.15 28.16 11.56
CA PRO A 47 25.41 27.09 12.53
C PRO A 47 25.82 27.61 13.92
N ALA A 48 26.54 28.74 14.00
CA ALA A 48 26.89 29.39 15.28
C ALA A 48 25.68 30.00 15.98
N TRP A 49 24.71 30.53 15.26
CA TRP A 49 23.43 30.99 15.79
C TRP A 49 22.57 29.83 16.30
N GLU A 50 22.56 28.73 15.57
CA GLU A 50 21.86 27.51 15.97
C GLU A 50 22.51 26.87 17.23
N ALA A 51 23.81 27.11 17.47
CA ALA A 51 24.52 26.64 18.65
C ALA A 51 24.38 27.56 19.89
N THR A 52 23.86 28.79 19.72
CA THR A 52 23.63 29.70 20.85
C THR A 52 22.26 29.45 21.49
N ASN A 53 22.24 29.31 22.84
CA ASN A 53 21.06 28.84 23.57
C ASN A 53 19.88 29.84 23.58
N LEU A 54 20.09 31.16 23.46
CA LEU A 54 19.03 32.16 23.65
C LEU A 54 18.05 32.32 22.48
N PRO A 55 18.44 32.42 21.22
CA PRO A 55 17.51 32.44 20.10
C PRO A 55 16.94 31.07 19.79
N ASN A 56 17.71 30.04 20.12
CA ASN A 56 17.30 28.64 19.94
C ASN A 56 16.30 28.16 20.98
N ASP A 57 16.29 28.75 22.17
CA ASP A 57 15.37 28.32 23.22
C ASP A 57 13.90 28.51 22.84
N THR A 58 13.58 29.58 22.12
CA THR A 58 12.21 29.78 21.62
C THR A 58 11.88 28.87 20.42
N LEU A 59 12.89 28.54 19.58
CA LEU A 59 12.74 27.60 18.49
C LEU A 59 12.73 26.15 18.99
N ASN A 60 13.58 25.86 19.99
CA ASN A 60 13.62 24.55 20.64
C ASN A 60 12.36 24.31 21.49
N LEU A 61 11.83 25.32 22.16
CA LEU A 61 10.56 25.23 22.90
C LEU A 61 9.38 24.92 21.93
N LYS A 62 9.35 25.56 20.76
CA LYS A 62 8.37 25.20 19.72
C LYS A 62 8.61 23.80 19.14
N GLY A 63 9.85 23.39 18.96
CA GLY A 63 10.24 22.04 18.57
C GLY A 63 9.84 21.01 19.61
N ILE A 64 10.20 21.26 20.88
CA ILE A 64 9.85 20.41 22.03
C ILE A 64 8.34 20.36 22.22
N ALA A 65 7.63 21.50 22.09
CA ALA A 65 6.17 21.52 22.15
C ALA A 65 5.51 20.74 21.01
N MET A 66 6.09 20.75 19.82
CA MET A 66 5.64 19.90 18.72
C MET A 66 5.92 18.41 18.97
N ASP A 67 7.05 18.08 19.60
CA ASP A 67 7.42 16.69 19.93
C ASP A 67 6.60 16.16 21.11
N LEU A 68 6.25 17.01 22.07
CA LEU A 68 5.41 16.66 23.23
C LEU A 68 3.92 16.51 22.89
N ALA A 69 3.43 17.23 21.88
CA ALA A 69 2.03 17.17 21.46
C ALA A 69 1.94 17.07 19.93
N PRO A 70 2.21 15.88 19.35
CA PRO A 70 2.11 15.69 17.91
C PRO A 70 0.70 16.06 17.42
N PRO A 71 0.56 16.79 16.29
CA PRO A 71 -0.74 17.19 15.79
C PRO A 71 -1.59 15.95 15.49
N LYS A 72 -2.89 16.04 15.82
CA LYS A 72 -3.84 14.97 15.50
C LYS A 72 -4.30 15.11 14.05
N ASP A 73 -4.54 13.98 13.39
CA ASP A 73 -5.20 13.95 12.09
C ASP A 73 -6.67 14.40 12.26
N ARG A 74 -6.93 15.67 11.96
CA ARG A 74 -8.24 16.28 12.14
C ARG A 74 -9.20 15.69 11.09
N TRP A 75 -10.36 15.22 11.55
CA TRP A 75 -11.38 14.55 10.71
C TRP A 75 -10.87 13.27 10.00
N ASN A 76 -9.75 12.71 10.42
CA ASN A 76 -9.09 11.59 9.76
C ASN A 76 -8.84 11.84 8.26
N LEU A 77 -8.60 13.09 7.86
CA LEU A 77 -8.45 13.45 6.44
C LEU A 77 -7.29 12.72 5.77
N ILE A 78 -6.12 12.60 6.44
CA ILE A 78 -4.99 11.87 5.89
C ILE A 78 -5.29 10.38 5.81
N TYR A 79 -6.01 9.84 6.80
CA TYR A 79 -6.45 8.44 6.79
C TYR A 79 -7.37 8.15 5.61
N LEU A 80 -8.39 8.99 5.38
CA LEU A 80 -9.31 8.89 4.25
C LEU A 80 -8.61 9.08 2.90
N THR A 81 -7.68 10.03 2.81
CA THR A 81 -6.85 10.21 1.60
C THR A 81 -6.07 8.95 1.27
N LEU A 82 -5.46 8.29 2.25
CA LEU A 82 -4.71 7.06 2.02
C LEU A 82 -5.61 5.85 1.70
N ILE A 83 -6.83 5.80 2.23
CA ILE A 83 -7.85 4.83 1.75
C ILE A 83 -8.13 5.07 0.27
N LEU A 84 -8.35 6.31 -0.14
CA LEU A 84 -8.60 6.67 -1.53
C LEU A 84 -7.42 6.30 -2.44
N HIS A 85 -6.18 6.60 -2.02
CA HIS A 85 -5.00 6.18 -2.77
C HIS A 85 -4.88 4.66 -2.84
N GLY A 86 -5.19 3.94 -1.75
CA GLY A 86 -5.26 2.48 -1.74
C GLY A 86 -6.28 1.94 -2.74
N LEU A 87 -7.45 2.57 -2.83
CA LEU A 87 -8.48 2.26 -3.81
C LEU A 87 -7.94 2.50 -5.24
N GLY A 88 -7.25 3.63 -5.48
CA GLY A 88 -6.63 3.94 -6.76
C GLY A 88 -5.64 2.87 -7.23
N THR A 89 -4.85 2.28 -6.32
CA THR A 89 -3.84 1.27 -6.67
C THR A 89 -4.39 -0.02 -7.30
N LEU A 90 -5.65 -0.35 -7.08
CA LEU A 90 -6.29 -1.52 -7.68
C LEU A 90 -7.33 -1.18 -8.75
N THR A 91 -7.63 0.12 -8.96
CA THR A 91 -8.63 0.56 -9.94
C THR A 91 -8.26 0.07 -11.34
N ALA A 92 -7.02 0.24 -11.75
CA ALA A 92 -6.53 -0.16 -13.06
C ALA A 92 -6.81 -1.64 -13.38
N TRP A 93 -6.42 -2.53 -12.49
CA TRP A 93 -6.60 -3.97 -12.63
C TRP A 93 -8.08 -4.37 -12.63
N ASN A 94 -8.82 -3.91 -11.62
CA ASN A 94 -10.21 -4.32 -11.44
C ASN A 94 -11.10 -3.86 -12.61
N MET A 95 -10.84 -2.69 -13.18
CA MET A 95 -11.68 -2.17 -14.26
C MET A 95 -11.59 -3.03 -15.53
N PHE A 96 -10.41 -3.50 -15.90
CA PHE A 96 -10.26 -4.36 -17.09
C PHE A 96 -10.81 -5.78 -16.89
N ILE A 97 -10.73 -6.33 -15.67
CA ILE A 97 -11.31 -7.64 -15.37
C ILE A 97 -12.82 -7.57 -15.36
N THR A 98 -13.39 -6.59 -14.69
CA THR A 98 -14.85 -6.46 -14.56
C THR A 98 -15.51 -6.15 -15.90
N ALA A 99 -14.87 -5.34 -16.75
CA ALA A 99 -15.34 -5.06 -18.10
C ALA A 99 -15.20 -6.24 -19.10
N LYS A 100 -14.88 -7.46 -18.64
CA LYS A 100 -14.73 -8.65 -19.48
C LYS A 100 -15.83 -8.79 -20.52
N ASP A 101 -17.08 -8.69 -20.11
CA ASP A 101 -18.24 -8.88 -20.98
C ASP A 101 -18.27 -7.88 -22.15
N TYR A 102 -17.83 -6.65 -21.93
CA TYR A 102 -17.67 -5.68 -23.02
C TYR A 102 -16.63 -6.12 -24.04
N PHE A 103 -15.46 -6.55 -23.60
CA PHE A 103 -14.39 -6.98 -24.50
C PHE A 103 -14.75 -8.27 -25.25
N VAL A 104 -15.21 -9.29 -24.52
CA VAL A 104 -15.48 -10.63 -25.06
C VAL A 104 -16.76 -10.66 -25.90
N LYS A 105 -17.88 -10.12 -25.38
CA LYS A 105 -19.21 -10.25 -26.02
C LYS A 105 -19.56 -9.11 -26.99
N TYR A 106 -18.71 -8.08 -27.11
CA TYR A 106 -18.97 -6.95 -27.99
C TYR A 106 -17.83 -6.67 -28.98
N LYS A 107 -16.57 -6.63 -28.51
CA LYS A 107 -15.42 -6.30 -29.38
C LYS A 107 -14.73 -7.50 -30.04
N LEU A 108 -14.77 -8.68 -29.41
CA LEU A 108 -14.08 -9.90 -29.86
C LEU A 108 -15.03 -11.01 -30.28
N VAL A 109 -16.27 -10.69 -30.64
CA VAL A 109 -17.32 -11.66 -31.02
C VAL A 109 -16.85 -12.56 -32.21
N ASP A 110 -16.14 -11.96 -33.19
CA ASP A 110 -15.70 -12.66 -34.38
C ASP A 110 -14.39 -13.46 -34.18
N ARG A 111 -13.83 -13.47 -32.99
CA ARG A 111 -12.56 -14.14 -32.65
C ARG A 111 -12.67 -14.91 -31.33
N PRO A 112 -13.37 -16.07 -31.33
CA PRO A 112 -13.54 -16.89 -30.12
C PRO A 112 -12.21 -17.38 -29.53
N ASP A 113 -11.19 -17.64 -30.37
CA ASP A 113 -9.83 -18.00 -29.96
C ASP A 113 -9.19 -16.97 -28.97
N LEU A 114 -9.44 -15.69 -29.19
CA LEU A 114 -8.96 -14.61 -28.31
C LEU A 114 -9.94 -14.32 -27.16
N ALA A 115 -11.23 -14.44 -27.41
CA ALA A 115 -12.29 -14.17 -26.44
C ALA A 115 -12.28 -15.17 -25.28
N ASP A 116 -12.14 -16.47 -25.55
CA ASP A 116 -12.16 -17.53 -24.55
C ASP A 116 -10.98 -17.42 -23.56
N ASN A 117 -9.84 -16.99 -24.05
CA ASN A 117 -8.63 -16.82 -23.24
C ASN A 117 -8.38 -15.37 -22.77
N TYR A 118 -9.33 -14.45 -22.97
CA TYR A 118 -9.16 -13.03 -22.67
C TYR A 118 -8.67 -12.77 -21.23
N LEU A 119 -9.30 -13.37 -20.22
CA LEU A 119 -8.90 -13.18 -18.82
C LEU A 119 -7.50 -13.71 -18.53
N ALA A 120 -7.08 -14.81 -19.18
CA ALA A 120 -5.73 -15.32 -19.00
C ALA A 120 -4.70 -14.33 -19.57
N TYR A 121 -4.94 -13.79 -20.77
CA TYR A 121 -4.07 -12.77 -21.38
C TYR A 121 -4.00 -11.50 -20.55
N VAL A 122 -5.15 -10.97 -20.09
CA VAL A 122 -5.20 -9.81 -19.20
C VAL A 122 -4.48 -10.10 -17.88
N GLY A 123 -4.66 -11.31 -17.33
CA GLY A 123 -3.96 -11.76 -16.13
C GLY A 123 -2.43 -11.69 -16.28
N TRP A 124 -1.88 -12.26 -17.33
CA TRP A 124 -0.43 -12.21 -17.58
C TRP A 124 0.06 -10.82 -17.94
N ALA A 125 -0.65 -10.09 -18.80
CA ALA A 125 -0.31 -8.74 -19.22
C ALA A 125 -0.31 -7.73 -18.05
N SER A 126 -1.02 -8.02 -16.97
CA SER A 126 -1.07 -7.16 -15.79
C SER A 126 -0.15 -7.61 -14.67
N GLN A 127 -0.18 -8.90 -14.26
CA GLN A 127 0.53 -9.36 -13.06
C GLN A 127 2.04 -9.39 -13.25
N LEU A 128 2.52 -9.77 -14.43
CA LEU A 128 3.95 -9.84 -14.68
C LEU A 128 4.62 -8.46 -14.63
N PRO A 129 4.15 -7.44 -15.37
CA PRO A 129 4.70 -6.08 -15.25
C PRO A 129 4.55 -5.52 -13.83
N ASN A 130 3.42 -5.77 -13.17
CA ASN A 130 3.20 -5.30 -11.81
C ASN A 130 4.28 -5.80 -10.85
N VAL A 131 4.60 -7.09 -10.85
CA VAL A 131 5.69 -7.64 -10.03
C VAL A 131 7.04 -7.04 -10.43
N VAL A 132 7.37 -7.06 -11.72
CA VAL A 132 8.66 -6.58 -12.22
C VAL A 132 8.89 -5.12 -11.86
N PHE A 133 7.92 -4.24 -12.13
CA PHE A 133 8.08 -2.81 -11.88
C PHE A 133 7.98 -2.44 -10.39
N ASN A 134 7.26 -3.21 -9.56
CA ASN A 134 7.32 -3.04 -8.09
C ASN A 134 8.74 -3.29 -7.57
N TRP A 135 9.40 -4.36 -7.98
CA TRP A 135 10.78 -4.64 -7.57
C TRP A 135 11.78 -3.67 -8.20
N LEU A 136 11.66 -3.42 -9.51
CA LEU A 136 12.56 -2.51 -10.22
C LEU A 136 12.53 -1.11 -9.62
N ASN A 137 11.35 -0.60 -9.26
CA ASN A 137 11.19 0.73 -8.70
C ASN A 137 11.89 0.93 -7.34
N ILE A 138 12.12 -0.15 -6.57
CA ILE A 138 12.86 -0.10 -5.30
C ILE A 138 14.36 0.17 -5.58
N PHE A 139 14.93 -0.55 -6.54
CA PHE A 139 16.38 -0.53 -6.80
C PHE A 139 16.81 0.60 -7.74
N VAL A 140 16.05 0.82 -8.82
CA VAL A 140 16.38 1.81 -9.86
C VAL A 140 15.83 3.19 -9.54
N GLN A 141 14.82 3.27 -8.68
CA GLN A 141 14.12 4.50 -8.31
C GLN A 141 13.66 5.32 -9.54
N ILE A 142 12.94 4.67 -10.44
CA ILE A 142 12.41 5.26 -11.66
C ILE A 142 11.60 6.52 -11.34
N GLY A 143 11.96 7.67 -11.94
CA GLY A 143 11.26 8.95 -11.70
C GLY A 143 11.75 9.74 -10.48
N GLY A 144 12.84 9.34 -9.81
CA GLY A 144 13.46 10.12 -8.72
C GLY A 144 12.69 10.07 -7.39
N ASN A 145 12.16 11.19 -6.89
CA ASN A 145 11.47 11.25 -5.61
C ASN A 145 10.05 10.65 -5.65
N LEU A 146 9.49 10.31 -4.49
CA LEU A 146 8.15 9.67 -4.40
C LEU A 146 7.04 10.52 -5.02
N THR A 147 7.14 11.86 -4.91
CA THR A 147 6.16 12.78 -5.49
C THR A 147 6.13 12.68 -7.01
N THR A 148 7.28 12.77 -7.64
CA THR A 148 7.41 12.67 -9.11
C THR A 148 6.86 11.33 -9.60
N ARG A 149 7.17 10.24 -8.92
CA ARG A 149 6.68 8.89 -9.27
C ARG A 149 5.17 8.80 -9.22
N ILE A 150 4.54 9.27 -8.13
CA ILE A 150 3.09 9.23 -7.95
C ILE A 150 2.41 10.09 -9.02
N VAL A 151 2.89 11.31 -9.23
CA VAL A 151 2.29 12.25 -10.19
C VAL A 151 2.36 11.71 -11.62
N TRP A 152 3.56 11.29 -12.07
CA TRP A 152 3.72 10.77 -13.42
C TRP A 152 2.97 9.46 -13.66
N SER A 153 2.96 8.56 -12.67
CA SER A 153 2.19 7.32 -12.80
C SER A 153 0.71 7.59 -12.97
N LEU A 154 0.12 8.46 -12.14
CA LEU A 154 -1.30 8.82 -12.24
C LEU A 154 -1.61 9.51 -13.58
N CYS A 155 -0.77 10.44 -14.05
CA CYS A 155 -0.96 11.10 -15.35
C CYS A 155 -0.97 10.09 -16.49
N ILE A 156 -0.05 9.12 -16.49
CA ILE A 156 0.04 8.11 -17.54
C ILE A 156 -1.13 7.13 -17.44
N GLU A 157 -1.54 6.71 -16.24
CA GLU A 157 -2.72 5.86 -16.04
C GLU A 157 -3.99 6.53 -16.58
N VAL A 158 -4.21 7.81 -16.27
CA VAL A 158 -5.33 8.59 -16.82
C VAL A 158 -5.23 8.66 -18.35
N GLY A 159 -4.05 8.91 -18.90
CA GLY A 159 -3.83 8.92 -20.36
C GLY A 159 -4.18 7.59 -21.02
N ILE A 160 -3.82 6.46 -20.40
CA ILE A 160 -4.16 5.11 -20.91
C ILE A 160 -5.66 4.86 -20.82
N PHE A 161 -6.35 5.30 -19.76
CA PHE A 161 -7.82 5.19 -19.69
C PHE A 161 -8.51 6.04 -20.75
N VAL A 162 -8.02 7.26 -21.01
CA VAL A 162 -8.52 8.09 -22.13
C VAL A 162 -8.31 7.37 -23.45
N PHE A 163 -7.14 6.78 -23.70
CA PHE A 163 -6.87 5.99 -24.88
C PHE A 163 -7.83 4.79 -25.00
N THR A 164 -8.09 4.10 -23.90
CA THR A 164 -9.06 2.98 -23.85
C THR A 164 -10.48 3.44 -24.21
N ILE A 165 -10.90 4.62 -23.75
CA ILE A 165 -12.18 5.22 -24.10
C ILE A 165 -12.21 5.55 -25.62
N ILE A 166 -11.15 6.10 -26.18
CA ILE A 166 -11.05 6.37 -27.62
C ILE A 166 -11.19 5.06 -28.39
N LEU A 167 -10.50 4.01 -27.99
CA LEU A 167 -10.65 2.67 -28.61
C LEU A 167 -12.08 2.12 -28.47
N ALA A 168 -12.76 2.42 -27.36
CA ALA A 168 -14.17 2.04 -27.18
C ALA A 168 -15.10 2.82 -28.13
N MET A 169 -14.78 4.07 -28.42
CA MET A 169 -15.55 4.91 -29.34
C MET A 169 -15.36 4.54 -30.81
N LEU A 170 -14.21 3.99 -31.18
CA LEU A 170 -13.93 3.58 -32.55
C LEU A 170 -14.66 2.28 -32.90
N ASP A 171 -15.07 2.18 -34.18
CA ASP A 171 -15.53 0.91 -34.73
C ASP A 171 -14.31 0.05 -35.10
N THR A 172 -14.09 -0.99 -34.32
CA THR A 172 -12.94 -1.90 -34.47
C THR A 172 -13.34 -3.30 -34.93
N GLN A 173 -14.57 -3.49 -35.38
CA GLN A 173 -15.07 -4.81 -35.83
C GLN A 173 -14.25 -5.34 -37.01
N SER A 174 -13.77 -4.47 -37.89
CA SER A 174 -12.92 -4.84 -39.03
C SER A 174 -11.49 -5.26 -38.65
N ILE A 175 -11.02 -4.90 -37.46
CA ILE A 175 -9.63 -5.13 -37.01
C ILE A 175 -9.55 -5.72 -35.60
N PRO A 176 -10.26 -6.81 -35.27
CA PRO A 176 -10.37 -7.31 -33.89
C PRO A 176 -9.02 -7.75 -33.29
N VAL A 177 -8.09 -8.27 -34.12
CA VAL A 177 -6.76 -8.65 -33.66
C VAL A 177 -5.92 -7.45 -33.25
N VAL A 178 -5.94 -6.37 -34.05
CA VAL A 178 -5.21 -5.13 -33.73
C VAL A 178 -5.80 -4.50 -32.46
N PHE A 179 -7.11 -4.45 -32.35
CA PHE A 179 -7.80 -3.99 -31.13
C PHE A 179 -7.37 -4.79 -29.90
N PHE A 180 -7.33 -6.13 -30.01
CA PHE A 180 -6.90 -7.00 -28.93
C PHE A 180 -5.47 -6.68 -28.46
N TRP A 181 -4.50 -6.61 -29.39
CA TRP A 181 -3.11 -6.32 -29.03
C TRP A 181 -2.91 -4.91 -28.48
N LEU A 182 -3.60 -3.89 -29.03
CA LEU A 182 -3.58 -2.55 -28.46
C LEU A 182 -4.13 -2.53 -27.02
N THR A 183 -5.20 -3.29 -26.77
CA THR A 183 -5.73 -3.44 -25.41
C THR A 183 -4.73 -4.13 -24.49
N MET A 184 -4.07 -5.21 -24.92
CA MET A 184 -3.08 -5.92 -24.11
C MET A 184 -1.86 -5.06 -23.79
N ILE A 185 -1.37 -4.27 -24.76
CA ILE A 185 -0.28 -3.31 -24.55
C ILE A 185 -0.72 -2.22 -23.57
N SER A 186 -1.95 -1.72 -23.68
CA SER A 186 -2.50 -0.75 -22.74
C SER A 186 -2.57 -1.31 -21.32
N VAL A 187 -3.03 -2.56 -21.15
CA VAL A 187 -3.08 -3.25 -19.85
C VAL A 187 -1.69 -3.44 -19.27
N LEU A 188 -0.71 -3.82 -20.09
CA LEU A 188 0.69 -4.00 -19.69
C LEU A 188 1.28 -2.69 -19.18
N LEU A 189 1.17 -1.61 -19.97
CA LEU A 189 1.68 -0.28 -19.59
C LEU A 189 0.97 0.26 -18.35
N LEU A 190 -0.35 0.15 -18.30
CA LEU A 190 -1.17 0.58 -17.17
C LEU A 190 -0.68 -0.08 -15.88
N ASN A 191 -0.47 -1.40 -15.86
CA ASN A 191 -0.02 -2.11 -14.67
C ASN A 191 1.45 -1.88 -14.33
N ALA A 192 2.30 -1.58 -15.31
CA ALA A 192 3.67 -1.15 -15.07
C ALA A 192 3.72 0.18 -14.29
N PHE A 193 2.93 1.18 -14.72
CA PHE A 193 2.86 2.48 -14.04
C PHE A 193 2.09 2.39 -12.73
N ASN A 194 1.03 1.60 -12.67
CA ASN A 194 0.32 1.32 -11.43
C ASN A 194 1.23 0.66 -10.37
N ALA A 195 2.16 -0.19 -10.77
CA ALA A 195 3.16 -0.74 -9.87
C ALA A 195 4.05 0.35 -9.23
N ILE A 196 4.46 1.35 -10.03
CA ILE A 196 5.24 2.49 -9.55
C ILE A 196 4.39 3.35 -8.61
N PHE A 197 3.13 3.60 -8.94
CA PHE A 197 2.17 4.32 -8.11
C PHE A 197 1.96 3.61 -6.78
N GLN A 198 1.55 2.35 -6.80
CA GLN A 198 1.29 1.53 -5.61
C GLN A 198 2.50 1.48 -4.68
N ASN A 199 3.66 1.15 -5.22
CA ASN A 199 4.91 1.06 -4.48
C ASN A 199 5.26 2.40 -3.81
N SER A 200 5.06 3.52 -4.52
CA SER A 200 5.34 4.86 -4.01
C SER A 200 4.34 5.30 -2.94
N VAL A 201 3.05 4.96 -3.07
CA VAL A 201 2.02 5.21 -2.05
C VAL A 201 2.35 4.49 -0.75
N TYR A 202 2.76 3.22 -0.80
CA TYR A 202 3.22 2.51 0.40
C TYR A 202 4.49 3.14 0.99
N GLY A 203 5.39 3.67 0.17
CA GLY A 203 6.55 4.44 0.63
C GLY A 203 6.16 5.74 1.35
N VAL A 204 5.13 6.45 0.88
CA VAL A 204 4.59 7.64 1.55
C VAL A 204 3.87 7.26 2.84
N ALA A 205 2.98 6.26 2.80
CA ALA A 205 2.23 5.81 3.98
C ALA A 205 3.14 5.32 5.11
N ALA A 206 4.29 4.71 4.78
CA ALA A 206 5.27 4.23 5.75
C ALA A 206 6.00 5.33 6.52
N ARG A 207 5.93 6.60 6.08
CA ARG A 207 6.42 7.77 6.84
C ARG A 207 5.51 8.16 7.99
N LEU A 208 4.27 7.71 7.96
CA LEU A 208 3.22 8.01 8.91
C LEU A 208 3.10 6.88 9.96
N PRO A 209 2.33 7.08 11.05
CA PRO A 209 2.07 6.00 11.99
C PRO A 209 1.50 4.75 11.30
N PRO A 210 1.75 3.54 11.82
CA PRO A 210 1.43 2.26 11.15
C PRO A 210 0.00 2.14 10.63
N LYS A 211 -0.98 2.69 11.34
CA LYS A 211 -2.40 2.65 10.93
C LYS A 211 -2.66 3.19 9.52
N TYR A 212 -1.81 4.12 9.04
CA TYR A 212 -1.96 4.74 7.72
C TYR A 212 -1.54 3.81 6.58
N THR A 213 -0.59 2.91 6.83
CA THR A 213 -0.28 1.83 5.88
C THR A 213 -1.42 0.83 5.80
N GLY A 214 -2.07 0.53 6.93
CA GLY A 214 -3.31 -0.25 6.97
C GLY A 214 -4.47 0.41 6.19
N ALA A 215 -4.54 1.75 6.18
CA ALA A 215 -5.54 2.49 5.40
C ALA A 215 -5.39 2.24 3.89
N VAL A 216 -4.16 2.17 3.37
CA VAL A 216 -3.92 1.84 1.95
C VAL A 216 -4.41 0.43 1.64
N VAL A 217 -4.13 -0.57 2.50
CA VAL A 217 -4.62 -1.95 2.34
C VAL A 217 -6.15 -1.98 2.37
N PHE A 218 -6.77 -1.24 3.29
CA PHE A 218 -8.22 -1.16 3.38
C PHE A 218 -8.84 -0.56 2.10
N GLY A 219 -8.27 0.53 1.60
CA GLY A 219 -8.69 1.14 0.33
C GLY A 219 -8.60 0.19 -0.85
N SER A 220 -7.52 -0.58 -0.94
CA SER A 220 -7.33 -1.60 -1.98
C SER A 220 -8.43 -2.66 -1.93
N ASN A 221 -8.84 -3.10 -0.74
CA ASN A 221 -9.93 -4.09 -0.60
C ASN A 221 -11.31 -3.49 -0.93
N ILE A 222 -11.55 -2.21 -0.66
CA ILE A 222 -12.79 -1.51 -1.05
C ILE A 222 -12.90 -1.41 -2.57
N CYS A 223 -11.78 -1.27 -3.28
CA CYS A 223 -11.78 -1.07 -4.73
C CYS A 223 -12.56 -2.16 -5.47
N GLY A 224 -12.35 -3.43 -5.13
CA GLY A 224 -13.06 -4.55 -5.76
C GLY A 224 -14.59 -4.40 -5.65
N THR A 225 -15.09 -4.00 -4.49
CA THR A 225 -16.52 -3.77 -4.27
C THR A 225 -17.01 -2.54 -5.05
N LEU A 226 -16.28 -1.43 -5.01
CA LEU A 226 -16.65 -0.20 -5.72
C LEU A 226 -16.75 -0.44 -7.23
N VAL A 227 -15.79 -1.14 -7.81
CA VAL A 227 -15.73 -1.40 -9.26
C VAL A 227 -16.93 -2.24 -9.72
N VAL A 228 -17.40 -3.19 -8.91
CA VAL A 228 -18.65 -3.95 -9.20
C VAL A 228 -19.87 -3.03 -9.21
N PHE A 229 -19.97 -2.09 -8.26
CA PHE A 229 -21.04 -1.11 -8.28
C PHE A 229 -20.99 -0.17 -9.47
N LEU A 230 -19.79 0.25 -9.88
CA LEU A 230 -19.59 1.07 -11.07
C LEU A 230 -19.98 0.33 -12.34
N ASP A 231 -19.62 -0.94 -12.46
CA ASP A 231 -20.02 -1.80 -13.57
C ASP A 231 -21.54 -1.94 -13.62
N TRP A 232 -22.16 -2.31 -12.50
CA TRP A 232 -23.61 -2.42 -12.42
C TRP A 232 -24.34 -1.12 -12.75
N GLY A 233 -23.89 0.01 -12.22
CA GLY A 233 -24.42 1.33 -12.56
C GLY A 233 -24.27 1.68 -14.06
N SER A 234 -23.14 1.27 -14.67
CA SER A 234 -22.90 1.52 -16.09
C SER A 234 -23.87 0.78 -17.01
N HIS A 235 -24.35 -0.40 -16.58
CA HIS A 235 -25.34 -1.17 -17.33
C HIS A 235 -26.74 -0.53 -17.37
N MET A 236 -27.01 0.48 -16.56
CA MET A 236 -28.25 1.29 -16.68
C MET A 236 -28.31 2.07 -18.00
N PHE A 237 -27.18 2.27 -18.67
CA PHE A 237 -27.10 2.86 -20.00
C PHE A 237 -27.29 1.79 -21.07
N GLY A 238 -28.47 1.49 -21.53
CA GLY A 238 -28.90 0.40 -22.43
C GLY A 238 -27.99 -0.04 -23.60
N ASN A 239 -26.94 0.74 -23.95
CA ASN A 239 -25.96 0.40 -25.00
C ASN A 239 -24.63 -0.01 -24.37
N LYS A 240 -24.13 -1.22 -24.70
CA LYS A 240 -22.86 -1.78 -24.18
C LYS A 240 -21.65 -0.86 -24.40
N ARG A 241 -21.59 -0.17 -25.54
CA ARG A 241 -20.52 0.78 -25.84
C ARG A 241 -20.58 1.99 -24.92
N THR A 242 -21.75 2.56 -24.75
CA THR A 242 -21.99 3.71 -23.86
C THR A 242 -21.71 3.33 -22.41
N ALA A 243 -22.18 2.17 -21.96
CA ALA A 243 -21.90 1.62 -20.64
C ALA A 243 -20.39 1.53 -20.36
N ALA A 244 -19.61 0.96 -21.31
CA ALA A 244 -18.16 0.86 -21.18
C ALA A 244 -17.48 2.23 -21.09
N ILE A 245 -17.91 3.22 -21.88
CA ILE A 245 -17.35 4.58 -21.86
C ILE A 245 -17.57 5.20 -20.48
N TYR A 246 -18.80 5.21 -19.95
CA TYR A 246 -19.09 5.78 -18.62
C TYR A 246 -18.37 5.03 -17.51
N TYR A 247 -18.24 3.72 -17.64
CA TYR A 247 -17.49 2.90 -16.69
C TYR A 247 -16.01 3.33 -16.62
N PHE A 248 -15.32 3.48 -17.76
CA PHE A 248 -13.94 3.94 -17.77
C PHE A 248 -13.78 5.41 -17.35
N ILE A 249 -14.78 6.29 -17.66
CA ILE A 249 -14.80 7.67 -17.14
C ILE A 249 -14.84 7.66 -15.61
N ALA A 250 -15.64 6.80 -14.98
CA ALA A 250 -15.66 6.68 -13.53
C ALA A 250 -14.28 6.29 -12.96
N GLY A 251 -13.54 5.41 -13.65
CA GLY A 251 -12.15 5.09 -13.30
C GLY A 251 -11.22 6.29 -13.38
N ILE A 252 -11.32 7.10 -14.44
CA ILE A 252 -10.56 8.34 -14.57
C ILE A 252 -10.87 9.29 -13.41
N LEU A 253 -12.14 9.46 -13.04
CA LEU A 253 -12.52 10.33 -11.92
C LEU A 253 -11.87 9.88 -10.61
N VAL A 254 -11.83 8.57 -10.33
CA VAL A 254 -11.14 8.03 -9.16
C VAL A 254 -9.66 8.42 -9.17
N LEU A 255 -8.97 8.23 -10.30
CA LEU A 255 -7.53 8.55 -10.42
C LEU A 255 -7.27 10.06 -10.32
N LEU A 256 -8.15 10.90 -10.88
CA LEU A 256 -8.04 12.37 -10.76
C LEU A 256 -8.22 12.82 -9.30
N VAL A 257 -9.18 12.24 -8.56
CA VAL A 257 -9.34 12.56 -7.14
C VAL A 257 -8.13 12.08 -6.33
N CYS A 258 -7.50 10.95 -6.69
CA CYS A 258 -6.22 10.56 -6.12
C CYS A 258 -5.12 11.60 -6.42
N PHE A 259 -5.06 12.09 -7.65
CA PHE A 259 -4.10 13.11 -8.08
C PHE A 259 -4.26 14.40 -7.26
N ASP A 260 -5.47 14.95 -7.19
CA ASP A 260 -5.75 16.19 -6.47
C ASP A 260 -5.48 16.07 -4.96
N THR A 261 -5.95 14.97 -4.35
CA THR A 261 -5.77 14.73 -2.91
C THR A 261 -4.32 14.48 -2.54
N TYR A 262 -3.48 14.00 -3.45
CA TYR A 262 -2.05 13.89 -3.23
C TYR A 262 -1.41 15.26 -3.01
N PHE A 263 -1.76 16.27 -3.82
CA PHE A 263 -1.25 17.64 -3.64
C PHE A 263 -1.82 18.32 -2.40
N ALA A 264 -2.96 17.85 -1.88
CA ALA A 264 -3.51 18.35 -0.63
C ALA A 264 -2.78 17.81 0.61
N LEU A 265 -2.06 16.68 0.52
CA LEU A 265 -1.34 16.08 1.66
C LEU A 265 -0.38 17.06 2.37
N PRO A 266 0.51 17.81 1.67
CA PRO A 266 1.44 18.73 2.31
C PRO A 266 0.77 19.94 2.96
N LEU A 267 -0.50 20.22 2.65
CA LEU A 267 -1.25 21.31 3.31
C LEU A 267 -1.65 20.93 4.74
N ASN A 268 -1.75 19.65 5.04
CA ASN A 268 -2.15 19.16 6.36
C ASN A 268 -0.98 19.22 7.34
N ARG A 269 -1.22 19.80 8.53
CA ARG A 269 -0.21 19.93 9.60
C ARG A 269 0.31 18.59 10.10
N PHE A 270 -0.56 17.57 10.20
CA PHE A 270 -0.20 16.23 10.62
C PHE A 270 0.80 15.59 9.65
N TYR A 271 0.51 15.66 8.36
CA TYR A 271 1.40 15.12 7.32
C TYR A 271 2.77 15.81 7.35
N ARG A 272 2.80 17.16 7.37
CA ARG A 272 4.05 17.94 7.44
C ARG A 272 4.90 17.61 8.65
N TYR A 273 4.26 17.41 9.82
CA TYR A 273 4.96 17.01 11.03
C TYR A 273 5.72 15.70 10.85
N HIS A 274 5.05 14.65 10.35
CA HIS A 274 5.67 13.35 10.13
C HIS A 274 6.72 13.37 9.01
N ASP A 275 6.50 14.13 7.93
CA ASP A 275 7.50 14.31 6.87
C ASP A 275 8.76 15.01 7.40
N THR A 276 8.61 16.02 8.26
CA THR A 276 9.74 16.69 8.92
C THR A 276 10.49 15.75 9.87
N LEU A 277 9.79 14.92 10.63
CA LEU A 277 10.42 13.88 11.47
C LEU A 277 11.23 12.90 10.64
N GLN A 278 10.68 12.46 9.51
CA GLN A 278 11.37 11.58 8.57
C GLN A 278 12.65 12.24 8.03
N GLN A 279 12.58 13.51 7.63
CA GLN A 279 13.75 14.25 7.15
C GLN A 279 14.81 14.41 8.23
N ARG A 280 14.40 14.69 9.48
CA ARG A 280 15.32 14.77 10.64
C ARG A 280 16.00 13.42 10.90
N SER A 281 15.25 12.31 10.85
CA SER A 281 15.82 10.97 11.05
C SER A 281 16.83 10.58 9.96
N LEU A 282 16.63 11.05 8.74
CA LEU A 282 17.60 10.89 7.63
C LEU A 282 18.88 11.68 7.88
N ARG A 283 18.78 12.92 8.35
CA ARG A 283 19.93 13.79 8.65
C ARG A 283 20.69 13.32 9.90
N ALA A 284 20.02 12.79 10.89
CA ALA A 284 20.64 12.28 12.12
C ALA A 284 21.38 10.94 11.95
N ASN A 285 21.24 10.27 10.82
CA ASN A 285 21.96 9.03 10.55
C ASN A 285 23.34 9.33 9.93
N PRO A 286 24.45 9.19 10.70
CA PRO A 286 25.79 9.57 10.23
C PRO A 286 26.26 8.77 9.01
N ALA A 287 25.75 7.55 8.81
CA ALA A 287 26.01 6.74 7.62
C ALA A 287 25.37 7.31 6.34
N LEU A 288 24.35 8.16 6.49
CA LEU A 288 23.64 8.84 5.41
C LEU A 288 24.10 10.30 5.24
N ALA A 289 24.63 10.92 6.33
CA ALA A 289 25.09 12.30 6.34
C ALA A 289 26.55 12.47 5.83
N ALA A 290 27.38 11.44 5.93
CA ALA A 290 28.83 11.49 5.64
C ALA A 290 29.19 11.24 4.16
N ALA A 291 28.23 11.04 3.27
CA ALA A 291 28.52 10.85 1.85
C ALA A 291 28.50 12.20 1.12
N PRO A 292 29.64 12.70 0.57
CA PRO A 292 29.55 13.70 -0.48
C PRO A 292 28.74 13.10 -1.64
N ALA A 293 27.83 13.91 -2.21
CA ALA A 293 26.97 13.41 -3.31
C ALA A 293 27.76 12.53 -4.32
N PRO A 294 27.31 11.31 -4.53
CA PRO A 294 26.00 10.91 -4.99
C PRO A 294 25.18 10.22 -3.88
N ALA A 295 23.85 10.19 -4.06
CA ALA A 295 22.83 9.78 -3.09
C ALA A 295 23.27 8.64 -2.15
N PRO A 296 22.94 8.72 -0.84
CA PRO A 296 23.38 7.73 0.14
C PRO A 296 22.92 6.34 -0.29
N ARG A 297 23.86 5.42 -0.45
CA ARG A 297 23.58 4.03 -0.85
C ARG A 297 22.73 3.36 0.22
N VAL A 298 21.46 3.14 -0.10
CA VAL A 298 20.55 2.40 0.76
C VAL A 298 21.07 0.97 0.93
N ARG A 299 21.29 0.53 2.16
CA ARG A 299 21.72 -0.85 2.45
C ARG A 299 20.50 -1.79 2.44
N TYR A 300 19.99 -2.09 1.24
CA TYR A 300 18.81 -2.93 1.06
C TYR A 300 18.88 -4.27 1.80
N GLY A 301 20.05 -4.94 1.80
CA GLY A 301 20.24 -6.20 2.50
C GLY A 301 20.04 -6.11 4.01
N ALA A 302 20.44 -4.99 4.63
CA ALA A 302 20.20 -4.77 6.06
C ALA A 302 18.70 -4.57 6.36
N ILE A 303 17.99 -3.83 5.51
CA ILE A 303 16.55 -3.59 5.63
C ILE A 303 15.80 -4.92 5.46
N LEU A 304 16.12 -5.70 4.44
CA LEU A 304 15.55 -7.02 4.19
C LEU A 304 15.75 -7.96 5.39
N ARG A 305 16.98 -7.99 5.95
CA ARG A 305 17.27 -8.82 7.13
C ARG A 305 16.50 -8.39 8.37
N GLN A 306 16.20 -7.11 8.54
CA GLN A 306 15.41 -6.60 9.67
C GLN A 306 13.91 -6.85 9.47
N ALA A 307 13.43 -6.75 8.24
CA ALA A 307 12.01 -6.84 7.91
C ALA A 307 11.54 -8.23 7.46
N TRP A 308 12.43 -9.21 7.25
CA TRP A 308 12.14 -10.47 6.56
C TRP A 308 10.94 -11.24 7.12
N VAL A 309 10.77 -11.25 8.46
CA VAL A 309 9.63 -11.93 9.10
C VAL A 309 8.30 -11.28 8.69
N GLN A 310 8.27 -9.94 8.62
CA GLN A 310 7.06 -9.23 8.23
C GLN A 310 6.81 -9.32 6.72
N LEU A 311 7.87 -9.36 5.92
CA LEU A 311 7.77 -9.63 4.48
C LEU A 311 7.24 -11.05 4.23
N TYR A 312 7.70 -12.06 4.98
CA TYR A 312 7.11 -13.40 4.94
C TYR A 312 5.62 -13.36 5.28
N ASN A 313 5.22 -12.64 6.32
CA ASN A 313 3.81 -12.51 6.71
C ASN A 313 2.97 -11.89 5.57
N ILE A 314 3.47 -10.85 4.92
CA ILE A 314 2.79 -10.23 3.77
C ILE A 314 2.67 -11.25 2.64
N PHE A 315 3.77 -11.86 2.23
CA PHE A 315 3.79 -12.86 1.16
C PHE A 315 2.78 -13.98 1.43
N ALA A 316 2.84 -14.60 2.61
CA ALA A 316 2.03 -15.75 2.97
C ALA A 316 0.52 -15.43 3.05
N VAL A 317 0.15 -14.24 3.57
CA VAL A 317 -1.27 -13.83 3.56
C VAL A 317 -1.80 -13.75 2.13
N PHE A 318 -1.10 -13.07 1.23
CA PHE A 318 -1.55 -12.90 -0.15
C PHE A 318 -1.43 -14.19 -0.96
N PHE A 319 -0.41 -15.00 -0.72
CA PHE A 319 -0.26 -16.32 -1.33
C PHE A 319 -1.47 -17.20 -1.03
N VAL A 320 -1.80 -17.42 0.23
CA VAL A 320 -2.96 -18.25 0.64
C VAL A 320 -4.26 -17.68 0.11
N THR A 321 -4.41 -16.34 0.17
CA THR A 321 -5.63 -15.68 -0.29
C THR A 321 -5.86 -15.91 -1.78
N LEU A 322 -4.86 -15.65 -2.61
CA LEU A 322 -4.99 -15.73 -4.06
C LEU A 322 -4.93 -17.18 -4.60
N THR A 323 -4.40 -18.11 -3.82
CA THR A 323 -4.51 -19.55 -4.11
C THR A 323 -5.98 -20.00 -4.10
N ILE A 324 -6.78 -19.45 -3.20
CA ILE A 324 -8.17 -19.88 -3.00
C ILE A 324 -9.15 -18.94 -3.68
N PHE A 325 -9.06 -17.64 -3.39
CA PHE A 325 -9.99 -16.64 -3.91
C PHE A 325 -9.41 -15.91 -5.14
N PRO A 326 -10.17 -15.74 -6.20
CA PRO A 326 -11.55 -16.21 -6.34
C PRO A 326 -11.69 -17.64 -6.92
N SER A 327 -10.64 -18.18 -7.56
CA SER A 327 -10.74 -19.33 -8.46
C SER A 327 -11.30 -20.59 -7.80
N VAL A 328 -10.58 -21.16 -6.82
CA VAL A 328 -11.04 -22.37 -6.11
C VAL A 328 -12.36 -22.12 -5.39
N HIS A 329 -12.49 -20.97 -4.77
CA HIS A 329 -13.63 -20.60 -3.95
C HIS A 329 -14.94 -20.48 -4.76
N SER A 330 -14.88 -19.95 -5.98
CA SER A 330 -16.05 -19.78 -6.84
C SER A 330 -16.52 -21.06 -7.53
N GLU A 331 -15.66 -22.11 -7.58
CA GLU A 331 -16.01 -23.39 -8.16
C GLU A 331 -16.62 -24.38 -7.15
N ILE A 332 -16.70 -24.01 -5.87
CA ILE A 332 -17.33 -24.85 -4.85
C ILE A 332 -18.84 -24.86 -5.07
N GLN A 333 -19.41 -26.06 -5.09
CA GLN A 333 -20.83 -26.29 -5.26
C GLN A 333 -21.53 -26.54 -3.91
N PRO A 334 -22.82 -26.16 -3.75
CA PRO A 334 -23.56 -26.46 -2.55
C PRO A 334 -23.73 -27.96 -2.34
N ILE A 335 -23.81 -28.38 -1.08
CA ILE A 335 -24.13 -29.75 -0.69
C ILE A 335 -25.64 -29.95 -0.75
N THR A 336 -26.40 -29.00 -0.16
CA THR A 336 -27.86 -29.02 -0.11
C THR A 336 -28.43 -28.44 -1.39
N GLU A 337 -29.26 -29.21 -2.09
CA GLU A 337 -29.93 -28.72 -3.30
C GLU A 337 -30.79 -27.49 -2.99
N GLY A 338 -30.61 -26.44 -3.81
CA GLY A 338 -31.37 -25.19 -3.63
C GLY A 338 -30.86 -24.25 -2.55
N PHE A 339 -29.77 -24.60 -1.80
CA PHE A 339 -29.20 -23.69 -0.81
C PHE A 339 -28.71 -22.40 -1.48
N LEU A 340 -29.36 -21.27 -1.15
CA LEU A 340 -29.17 -19.96 -1.79
C LEU A 340 -29.39 -19.94 -3.32
N GLY A 341 -29.78 -21.05 -3.95
CA GLY A 341 -30.07 -21.15 -5.38
C GLY A 341 -28.94 -20.61 -6.28
N ALA A 342 -29.31 -19.89 -7.32
CA ALA A 342 -28.38 -19.27 -8.27
C ALA A 342 -27.42 -18.23 -7.62
N ASN A 343 -27.69 -17.77 -6.40
CA ASN A 343 -26.90 -16.78 -5.71
C ASN A 343 -25.83 -17.39 -4.79
N PHE A 344 -25.71 -18.72 -4.71
CA PHE A 344 -24.76 -19.38 -3.80
C PHE A 344 -23.35 -18.81 -3.90
N VAL A 345 -22.74 -18.84 -5.06
CA VAL A 345 -21.38 -18.32 -5.28
C VAL A 345 -21.30 -16.81 -5.03
N ARG A 346 -22.31 -16.05 -5.46
CA ARG A 346 -22.34 -14.60 -5.26
C ARG A 346 -22.31 -14.22 -3.78
N ILE A 347 -23.08 -14.95 -2.95
CA ILE A 347 -23.19 -14.67 -1.53
C ILE A 347 -22.03 -15.30 -0.76
N THR A 348 -21.79 -16.61 -0.87
CA THR A 348 -20.86 -17.34 -0.02
C THR A 348 -19.39 -17.10 -0.39
N CYS A 349 -19.09 -16.87 -1.68
CA CYS A 349 -17.74 -16.54 -2.14
C CYS A 349 -17.54 -15.03 -2.17
N PHE A 350 -18.10 -14.32 -3.16
CA PHE A 350 -17.74 -12.92 -3.43
C PHE A 350 -18.18 -11.95 -2.33
N LEU A 351 -19.47 -11.97 -1.96
CA LEU A 351 -19.96 -11.01 -0.97
C LEU A 351 -19.36 -11.28 0.41
N THR A 352 -19.38 -12.54 0.86
CA THR A 352 -18.86 -12.92 2.19
C THR A 352 -17.37 -12.58 2.29
N PHE A 353 -16.55 -12.98 1.31
CA PHE A 353 -15.13 -12.71 1.34
C PHE A 353 -14.82 -11.20 1.39
N ASN A 354 -15.39 -10.41 0.47
CA ASN A 354 -15.12 -8.97 0.43
C ASN A 354 -15.59 -8.25 1.69
N LEU A 355 -16.81 -8.56 2.18
CA LEU A 355 -17.35 -7.93 3.37
C LEU A 355 -16.52 -8.28 4.62
N THR A 356 -16.20 -9.55 4.80
CA THR A 356 -15.42 -9.98 5.98
C THR A 356 -13.97 -9.53 5.91
N ALA A 357 -13.36 -9.43 4.72
CA ALA A 357 -12.05 -8.83 4.54
C ALA A 357 -12.05 -7.33 4.91
N MET A 358 -13.08 -6.59 4.52
CA MET A 358 -13.25 -5.19 4.94
C MET A 358 -13.38 -5.08 6.47
N ILE A 359 -14.19 -5.92 7.11
CA ILE A 359 -14.30 -6.01 8.58
C ILE A 359 -12.95 -6.36 9.18
N GLY A 360 -12.20 -7.29 8.58
CA GLY A 360 -10.83 -7.63 8.98
C GLY A 360 -9.88 -6.43 8.98
N ASN A 361 -9.90 -5.60 7.94
CA ASN A 361 -9.08 -4.38 7.87
C ASN A 361 -9.47 -3.37 8.97
N ILE A 362 -10.76 -3.20 9.23
CA ILE A 362 -11.25 -2.32 10.30
C ILE A 362 -10.79 -2.85 11.67
N THR A 363 -10.95 -4.15 11.92
CA THR A 363 -10.51 -4.76 13.19
C THR A 363 -9.01 -4.64 13.41
N ALA A 364 -8.19 -4.74 12.36
CA ALA A 364 -6.75 -4.52 12.44
C ALA A 364 -6.39 -3.07 12.81
N SER A 365 -7.18 -2.10 12.33
CA SER A 365 -6.96 -0.68 12.64
C SER A 365 -7.35 -0.34 14.09
N LEU A 366 -8.37 -1.00 14.64
CA LEU A 366 -8.87 -0.80 15.99
C LEU A 366 -8.09 -1.62 17.03
N TRP A 367 -7.73 -2.84 16.65
CA TRP A 367 -7.15 -3.83 17.56
C TRP A 367 -5.96 -4.53 16.88
N GLN A 368 -4.74 -4.08 17.21
CA GLN A 368 -3.50 -4.61 16.66
C GLN A 368 -3.07 -5.90 17.37
N PHE A 369 -3.89 -6.93 17.27
CA PHE A 369 -3.64 -8.27 17.78
C PHE A 369 -3.80 -9.29 16.63
N PRO A 370 -2.90 -10.28 16.50
CA PRO A 370 -1.76 -10.60 17.35
C PRO A 370 -0.60 -9.59 17.23
N SER A 371 0.24 -9.57 18.27
CA SER A 371 1.44 -8.73 18.27
C SER A 371 2.40 -9.14 17.14
N ARG A 372 3.35 -8.25 16.82
CA ARG A 372 4.34 -8.46 15.75
C ARG A 372 5.06 -9.83 15.83
N ARG A 373 5.30 -10.37 17.03
CA ARG A 373 5.96 -11.67 17.23
C ARG A 373 5.05 -12.85 16.88
N TRP A 374 3.76 -12.74 17.20
CA TRP A 374 2.78 -13.81 17.03
C TRP A 374 2.07 -13.79 15.68
N LEU A 375 2.23 -12.69 14.91
CA LEU A 375 1.59 -12.57 13.61
C LEU A 375 1.99 -13.70 12.65
N SER A 376 3.26 -14.14 12.71
CA SER A 376 3.74 -15.24 11.85
C SER A 376 3.01 -16.54 12.12
N VAL A 377 2.68 -16.83 13.39
CA VAL A 377 1.88 -18.01 13.74
C VAL A 377 0.47 -17.88 13.15
N PHE A 378 -0.19 -16.73 13.36
CA PHE A 378 -1.51 -16.48 12.81
C PHE A 378 -1.54 -16.62 11.28
N VAL A 379 -0.55 -16.06 10.59
CA VAL A 379 -0.44 -16.13 9.14
C VAL A 379 -0.12 -17.53 8.64
N THR A 380 0.76 -18.26 9.34
CA THR A 380 1.09 -19.64 8.97
C THR A 380 -0.12 -20.58 9.16
N LEU A 381 -0.92 -20.38 10.20
CA LEU A 381 -2.18 -21.13 10.37
C LEU A 381 -3.15 -20.96 9.21
N ARG A 382 -3.09 -19.85 8.48
CA ARG A 382 -3.94 -19.63 7.30
C ARG A 382 -3.67 -20.63 6.16
N PHE A 383 -2.49 -21.27 6.11
CA PHE A 383 -2.25 -22.34 5.14
C PHE A 383 -3.22 -23.51 5.28
N LEU A 384 -3.82 -23.69 6.45
CA LEU A 384 -4.86 -24.71 6.69
C LEU A 384 -6.15 -24.43 5.86
N PHE A 385 -6.38 -23.22 5.39
CA PHE A 385 -7.49 -22.96 4.50
C PHE A 385 -7.33 -23.64 3.13
N ILE A 386 -6.11 -23.86 2.65
CA ILE A 386 -5.88 -24.56 1.38
C ILE A 386 -6.49 -25.96 1.43
N PRO A 387 -6.07 -26.89 2.32
CA PRO A 387 -6.70 -28.21 2.40
C PRO A 387 -8.18 -28.10 2.79
N PHE A 388 -8.60 -27.16 3.65
CA PHE A 388 -9.99 -26.97 4.02
C PHE A 388 -10.89 -26.75 2.80
N PHE A 389 -10.56 -25.84 1.89
CA PHE A 389 -11.36 -25.56 0.70
C PHE A 389 -11.24 -26.70 -0.34
N LEU A 390 -10.14 -27.41 -0.42
CA LEU A 390 -9.98 -28.56 -1.31
C LEU A 390 -10.82 -29.77 -0.87
N VAL A 391 -11.10 -29.95 0.41
CA VAL A 391 -11.99 -31.01 0.91
C VAL A 391 -13.46 -30.60 0.94
N CYS A 392 -13.80 -29.35 0.57
CA CYS A 392 -15.16 -28.95 0.22
C CYS A 392 -15.57 -29.56 -1.16
N LYS A 393 -16.81 -29.35 -1.59
CA LYS A 393 -17.33 -29.85 -2.88
C LYS A 393 -16.77 -29.05 -4.06
N TYR A 394 -15.46 -29.12 -4.26
CA TYR A 394 -14.67 -28.46 -5.31
C TYR A 394 -14.26 -29.47 -6.39
N ASN A 395 -14.17 -29.06 -7.66
CA ASN A 395 -13.70 -29.88 -8.80
C ASN A 395 -14.43 -31.24 -8.89
N VAL A 396 -15.75 -31.23 -8.81
CA VAL A 396 -16.59 -32.42 -8.62
C VAL A 396 -16.41 -33.47 -9.74
N SER A 397 -16.16 -33.03 -10.97
CA SER A 397 -16.05 -33.90 -12.15
C SER A 397 -14.76 -34.73 -12.21
N ALA A 398 -13.66 -34.24 -11.62
CA ALA A 398 -12.35 -34.84 -11.76
C ALA A 398 -11.70 -35.25 -10.43
N ARG A 399 -12.33 -34.96 -9.28
CA ARG A 399 -11.78 -35.24 -7.95
C ARG A 399 -11.78 -36.72 -7.59
N ARG A 400 -10.75 -37.16 -6.88
CA ARG A 400 -10.66 -38.46 -6.21
C ARG A 400 -10.72 -38.34 -4.69
N LEU A 401 -10.31 -37.18 -4.14
CA LEU A 401 -10.40 -36.90 -2.73
C LEU A 401 -11.87 -36.90 -2.24
N PRO A 402 -12.17 -37.51 -1.06
CA PRO A 402 -13.51 -37.45 -0.50
C PRO A 402 -13.90 -36.02 -0.12
N VAL A 403 -15.20 -35.73 -0.16
CA VAL A 403 -15.76 -34.48 0.38
C VAL A 403 -15.90 -34.66 1.88
N LEU A 404 -15.09 -33.96 2.68
CA LEU A 404 -15.12 -34.06 4.16
C LEU A 404 -16.03 -32.98 4.77
N VAL A 405 -16.16 -31.83 4.12
CA VAL A 405 -17.06 -30.77 4.56
C VAL A 405 -18.43 -31.02 3.94
N THR A 406 -19.33 -31.58 4.73
CA THR A 406 -20.68 -32.02 4.31
C THR A 406 -21.78 -31.02 4.66
N SER A 407 -21.43 -29.85 5.21
CA SER A 407 -22.39 -28.80 5.58
C SER A 407 -22.06 -27.48 4.88
N ASP A 408 -23.04 -26.92 4.20
CA ASP A 408 -22.90 -25.60 3.55
C ASP A 408 -22.66 -24.48 4.55
N TYR A 409 -23.17 -24.60 5.78
CA TYR A 409 -22.93 -23.61 6.84
C TYR A 409 -21.48 -23.64 7.34
N VAL A 410 -20.87 -24.82 7.44
CA VAL A 410 -19.44 -24.98 7.82
C VAL A 410 -18.56 -24.36 6.75
N TYR A 411 -18.84 -24.63 5.47
CA TYR A 411 -18.15 -23.99 4.36
C TYR A 411 -18.32 -22.46 4.40
N TRP A 412 -19.53 -21.96 4.61
CA TRP A 412 -19.80 -20.51 4.65
C TRP A 412 -19.12 -19.82 5.83
N ALA A 413 -19.15 -20.42 7.02
CA ALA A 413 -18.40 -19.95 8.18
C ALA A 413 -16.89 -19.94 7.93
N GLY A 414 -16.35 -20.99 7.28
CA GLY A 414 -14.97 -21.06 6.84
C GLY A 414 -14.61 -19.92 5.85
N SER A 415 -15.52 -19.63 4.91
CA SER A 415 -15.39 -18.52 3.97
C SER A 415 -15.33 -17.16 4.68
N ALA A 416 -16.19 -16.94 5.66
CA ALA A 416 -16.21 -15.72 6.45
C ALA A 416 -14.92 -15.53 7.26
N LEU A 417 -14.44 -16.59 7.91
CA LEU A 417 -13.19 -16.59 8.68
C LEU A 417 -11.97 -16.37 7.76
N PHE A 418 -11.98 -17.00 6.58
CA PHE A 418 -10.95 -16.84 5.56
C PHE A 418 -10.83 -15.39 5.10
N GLY A 419 -11.96 -14.75 4.74
CA GLY A 419 -11.98 -13.35 4.33
C GLY A 419 -11.56 -12.42 5.46
N TRP A 420 -12.12 -12.58 6.68
CA TRP A 420 -11.75 -11.77 7.83
C TRP A 420 -10.26 -11.86 8.15
N SER A 421 -9.71 -13.09 8.21
CA SER A 421 -8.29 -13.30 8.49
C SER A 421 -7.38 -12.76 7.39
N SER A 422 -7.87 -12.71 6.13
CA SER A 422 -7.14 -12.09 5.01
C SER A 422 -6.98 -10.58 5.23
N GLY A 423 -8.09 -9.87 5.44
CA GLY A 423 -8.06 -8.43 5.66
C GLY A 423 -7.30 -8.04 6.93
N HIS A 424 -7.56 -8.75 8.03
CA HIS A 424 -6.89 -8.52 9.30
C HIS A 424 -5.38 -8.77 9.22
N GLY A 425 -4.98 -9.92 8.70
CA GLY A 425 -3.58 -10.31 8.57
C GLY A 425 -2.79 -9.44 7.60
N SER A 426 -3.37 -9.08 6.45
CA SER A 426 -2.71 -8.20 5.47
C SER A 426 -2.48 -6.79 6.02
N SER A 427 -3.48 -6.20 6.66
CA SER A 427 -3.34 -4.89 7.32
C SER A 427 -2.29 -4.91 8.40
N LEU A 428 -2.32 -5.87 9.34
CA LEU A 428 -1.31 -5.98 10.40
C LEU A 428 0.10 -6.18 9.84
N ALA A 429 0.27 -7.06 8.85
CA ALA A 429 1.57 -7.34 8.26
C ALA A 429 2.17 -6.08 7.61
N MET A 430 1.37 -5.31 6.86
CA MET A 430 1.79 -4.05 6.26
C MET A 430 2.05 -2.96 7.29
N MET A 431 1.23 -2.87 8.36
CA MET A 431 1.43 -1.94 9.46
C MET A 431 2.73 -2.24 10.23
N TYR A 432 3.06 -3.52 10.45
CA TYR A 432 4.25 -3.92 11.19
C TYR A 432 5.54 -3.82 10.38
N VAL A 433 5.48 -3.90 9.05
CA VAL A 433 6.65 -3.66 8.20
C VAL A 433 7.07 -2.20 8.23
N SER A 434 6.12 -1.27 8.20
CA SER A 434 6.36 0.17 8.26
C SER A 434 6.62 0.67 9.67
N GLY A 435 5.95 0.09 10.67
CA GLY A 435 5.95 0.52 12.07
C GLY A 435 6.86 -0.30 12.98
N GLY A 436 8.18 -0.07 12.95
CA GLY A 436 9.13 -0.63 13.92
C GLY A 436 9.85 -1.91 13.50
N ALA A 437 9.67 -2.40 12.26
CA ALA A 437 10.54 -3.45 11.72
C ALA A 437 11.92 -2.92 11.38
N VAL A 438 12.00 -1.65 10.96
CA VAL A 438 13.21 -0.94 10.56
C VAL A 438 13.27 0.43 11.24
N SER A 439 14.43 1.08 11.18
CA SER A 439 14.56 2.45 11.67
C SER A 439 13.64 3.41 10.92
N PRO A 440 13.17 4.50 11.52
CA PRO A 440 12.31 5.48 10.84
C PRO A 440 12.90 6.00 9.54
N ALA A 441 14.22 6.17 9.44
CA ALA A 441 14.90 6.59 8.22
C ALA A 441 14.66 5.63 7.03
N HIS A 442 14.51 4.35 7.27
CA HIS A 442 14.32 3.32 6.26
C HIS A 442 12.86 2.90 6.06
N ALA A 443 11.93 3.48 6.82
CA ALA A 443 10.50 3.12 6.77
C ALA A 443 9.90 3.22 5.36
N PRO A 444 10.17 4.26 4.53
CA PRO A 444 9.66 4.31 3.17
C PRO A 444 10.11 3.12 2.31
N VAL A 445 11.38 2.75 2.40
CA VAL A 445 11.92 1.58 1.66
C VAL A 445 11.29 0.29 2.15
N ALA A 446 11.05 0.15 3.45
CA ALA A 446 10.38 -1.01 4.01
C ALA A 446 8.91 -1.11 3.54
N GLY A 447 8.20 0.01 3.43
CA GLY A 447 6.84 0.07 2.85
C GLY A 447 6.83 -0.35 1.37
N MET A 448 7.81 0.13 0.60
CA MET A 448 7.99 -0.25 -0.81
C MET A 448 8.32 -1.75 -0.96
N LEU A 449 9.19 -2.31 -0.11
CA LEU A 449 9.48 -3.75 -0.05
C LEU A 449 8.23 -4.54 0.32
N GLY A 450 7.42 -4.04 1.25
CA GLY A 450 6.13 -4.61 1.60
C GLY A 450 5.20 -4.71 0.40
N SER A 451 5.08 -3.63 -0.40
CA SER A 451 4.29 -3.60 -1.63
C SER A 451 4.78 -4.63 -2.66
N ALA A 452 6.08 -4.66 -2.93
CA ALA A 452 6.66 -5.63 -3.88
C ALA A 452 6.45 -7.08 -3.42
N THR A 453 6.58 -7.35 -2.13
CA THR A 453 6.34 -8.68 -1.54
C THR A 453 4.87 -9.07 -1.60
N LEU A 454 3.96 -8.11 -1.40
CA LEU A 454 2.51 -8.29 -1.54
C LEU A 454 2.17 -8.79 -2.94
N VAL A 455 2.64 -8.08 -3.98
CA VAL A 455 2.37 -8.44 -5.39
C VAL A 455 3.02 -9.77 -5.75
N SER A 456 4.21 -10.07 -5.21
CA SER A 456 4.85 -11.38 -5.38
C SER A 456 4.03 -12.51 -4.76
N GLY A 457 3.42 -12.27 -3.59
CA GLY A 457 2.50 -13.23 -2.96
C GLY A 457 1.25 -13.47 -3.79
N ILE A 458 0.68 -12.40 -4.38
CA ILE A 458 -0.46 -12.49 -5.31
C ILE A 458 -0.11 -13.38 -6.49
N LEU A 459 0.98 -13.08 -7.20
CA LEU A 459 1.40 -13.85 -8.37
C LEU A 459 1.67 -15.32 -8.01
N ALA A 460 2.40 -15.58 -6.94
CA ALA A 460 2.70 -16.93 -6.48
C ALA A 460 1.42 -17.71 -6.11
N GLY A 461 0.45 -17.08 -5.45
CA GLY A 461 -0.83 -17.68 -5.12
C GLY A 461 -1.64 -18.03 -6.36
N LEU A 462 -1.73 -17.12 -7.33
CA LEU A 462 -2.40 -17.35 -8.61
C LEU A 462 -1.75 -18.51 -9.39
N LEU A 463 -0.42 -18.61 -9.39
CA LEU A 463 0.29 -19.74 -10.00
C LEU A 463 0.00 -21.04 -9.27
N PHE A 464 -0.05 -21.03 -7.94
CA PHE A 464 -0.34 -22.22 -7.16
C PHE A 464 -1.80 -22.69 -7.31
N THR A 465 -2.71 -21.81 -7.69
CA THR A 465 -4.11 -22.19 -8.00
C THR A 465 -4.20 -23.27 -9.06
N PHE A 466 -3.30 -23.29 -10.06
CA PHE A 466 -3.27 -24.34 -11.09
C PHE A 466 -2.90 -25.73 -10.54
N ALA A 467 -2.25 -25.80 -9.37
CA ALA A 467 -1.97 -27.06 -8.68
C ALA A 467 -3.19 -27.59 -7.91
N CYS A 468 -4.13 -26.74 -7.52
CA CYS A 468 -5.29 -27.14 -6.69
C CYS A 468 -6.16 -28.25 -7.32
N PRO A 469 -6.54 -28.21 -8.61
CA PRO A 469 -7.25 -29.32 -9.24
C PRO A 469 -6.46 -30.63 -9.22
N LEU A 470 -5.13 -30.55 -9.46
CA LEU A 470 -4.26 -31.74 -9.45
C LEU A 470 -4.19 -32.36 -8.06
N LEU A 471 -4.13 -31.53 -7.00
CA LEU A 471 -4.13 -32.03 -5.63
C LEU A 471 -5.41 -32.80 -5.27
N THR A 472 -6.56 -32.43 -5.85
CA THR A 472 -7.83 -33.15 -5.62
C THR A 472 -7.93 -34.47 -6.39
N GLN A 473 -7.05 -34.70 -7.38
CA GLN A 473 -6.98 -35.94 -8.17
C GLN A 473 -6.01 -36.97 -7.58
N LEU A 474 -5.20 -36.60 -6.58
CA LEU A 474 -4.32 -37.54 -5.92
C LEU A 474 -5.16 -38.63 -5.21
N SER A 475 -4.84 -39.89 -5.47
CA SER A 475 -5.36 -41.04 -4.72
C SER A 475 -4.42 -41.30 -3.55
N PHE A 476 -4.89 -41.19 -2.34
CA PHE A 476 -4.23 -41.66 -1.13
C PHE A 476 -4.64 -43.07 -0.82
#